data_f18c6edc8229405d77e4d63a2ba7a2d6
#
_entry.id   f18c6edc8229405d77e4d63a2ba7a2d6
#
_cell.length_a   1.000
_cell.length_b   1.000
_cell.length_c   1.000
_cell.angle_alpha   90.00
_cell.angle_beta   90.00
_cell.angle_gamma   90.00
#
_symmetry.space_group_name_H-M   'P 1'
#
loop_
_entity.id
_entity.type
_entity.pdbx_description
1 polymer ?
#
loop_
_entity_poly.entity_id
_entity_poly.type
_entity_poly.pdbx_seq_one_letter_code
_entity_poly.pdbx_strand_id
1 'polypeptide(L)'
;MHDSAWSRDLTVEVGGHGVVSHAGSAVLRLLADRTGLTGALSGAVRRRGFTPVHDRGRVLVDAAVCIADGGRVLSDLATLRDQAELYGPVASDATLWRALEEIGDTQRERIASARARIRRRV
;
A
#
# COMPACT_ATOMS: atom_id res chain seq x y z
N MET A 1 4.18 -0.29 -14.20
CA MET A 1 3.87 0.55 -13.02
C MET A 1 2.36 0.68 -12.91
N HIS A 2 1.82 0.22 -11.81
CA HIS A 2 0.39 0.33 -11.56
C HIS A 2 0.09 1.63 -10.83
N ASP A 3 -0.09 2.68 -11.60
CA ASP A 3 -0.65 3.90 -11.10
C ASP A 3 -2.16 3.73 -11.12
N SER A 4 -2.78 3.55 -9.98
CA SER A 4 -4.24 3.43 -9.95
C SER A 4 -4.85 4.79 -10.31
N ALA A 5 -5.86 4.76 -11.19
CA ALA A 5 -6.46 5.97 -11.76
C ALA A 5 -6.90 6.99 -10.68
N TRP A 6 -7.35 6.50 -9.52
CA TRP A 6 -7.82 7.36 -8.44
C TRP A 6 -6.70 8.21 -7.83
N SER A 7 -5.46 7.73 -7.79
CA SER A 7 -4.36 8.48 -7.16
C SER A 7 -3.88 9.66 -7.99
N ARG A 8 -4.21 9.68 -9.29
CA ARG A 8 -3.81 10.78 -10.18
C ARG A 8 -4.56 12.07 -9.90
N ASP A 9 -5.80 11.96 -9.48
CA ASP A 9 -6.67 13.11 -9.24
C ASP A 9 -6.67 13.54 -7.77
N LEU A 10 -5.92 12.83 -6.92
CA LEU A 10 -5.84 13.13 -5.51
C LEU A 10 -4.90 14.30 -5.27
N THR A 11 -5.43 15.39 -4.72
CA THR A 11 -4.68 16.56 -4.30
C THR A 11 -4.67 16.62 -2.78
N VAL A 12 -3.49 16.87 -2.20
CA VAL A 12 -3.35 17.03 -0.76
C VAL A 12 -3.29 18.53 -0.44
N GLU A 13 -4.25 19.00 0.35
CA GLU A 13 -4.28 20.37 0.86
C GLU A 13 -4.02 20.39 2.35
N VAL A 14 -3.26 21.39 2.81
CA VAL A 14 -2.98 21.60 4.23
C VAL A 14 -3.89 22.71 4.77
N GLY A 15 -4.63 22.40 5.81
CA GLY A 15 -5.52 23.34 6.48
C GLY A 15 -6.99 23.00 6.30
N GLY A 16 -7.85 23.66 7.04
CA GLY A 16 -9.31 23.49 7.00
C GLY A 16 -9.89 22.96 8.30
N HIS A 17 -11.21 23.05 8.40
CA HIS A 17 -11.97 22.53 9.54
C HIS A 17 -12.32 21.05 9.31
N GLY A 18 -12.33 20.25 10.39
CA GLY A 18 -12.69 18.83 10.32
C GLY A 18 -11.59 17.96 9.73
N VAL A 19 -10.33 18.29 9.98
CA VAL A 19 -9.19 17.49 9.56
C VAL A 19 -9.29 16.11 10.19
N VAL A 20 -9.36 15.07 9.36
CA VAL A 20 -9.37 13.69 9.81
C VAL A 20 -7.97 13.34 10.29
N SER A 21 -7.86 12.75 11.49
CA SER A 21 -6.58 12.44 12.14
C SER A 21 -5.64 11.55 11.30
N HIS A 22 -6.17 10.81 10.33
CA HIS A 22 -5.39 9.91 9.48
C HIS A 22 -5.18 10.43 8.05
N ALA A 23 -5.63 11.64 7.74
CA ALA A 23 -5.55 12.19 6.38
C ALA A 23 -4.10 12.30 5.88
N GLY A 24 -3.14 12.59 6.77
CA GLY A 24 -1.72 12.67 6.43
C GLY A 24 -1.15 11.36 5.88
N SER A 25 -1.70 10.23 6.27
CA SER A 25 -1.26 8.92 5.79
C SER A 25 -1.53 8.70 4.30
N ALA A 26 -2.51 9.41 3.72
CA ALA A 26 -2.78 9.38 2.28
C ALA A 26 -1.58 9.86 1.47
N VAL A 27 -0.77 10.78 2.02
CA VAL A 27 0.45 11.27 1.38
C VAL A 27 1.45 10.13 1.21
N LEU A 28 1.61 9.28 2.21
CA LEU A 28 2.50 8.11 2.16
C LEU A 28 2.05 7.13 1.07
N ARG A 29 0.74 6.92 0.96
CA ARG A 29 0.15 6.06 -0.05
C ARG A 29 0.42 6.59 -1.46
N LEU A 30 0.21 7.90 -1.66
CA LEU A 30 0.53 8.58 -2.91
C LEU A 30 2.00 8.51 -3.26
N LEU A 31 2.86 8.72 -2.28
CA LEU A 31 4.31 8.66 -2.46
C LEU A 31 4.74 7.27 -2.93
N ALA A 32 4.21 6.22 -2.34
CA ALA A 32 4.49 4.84 -2.76
C ALA A 32 4.10 4.60 -4.22
N ASP A 33 2.95 5.11 -4.65
CA ASP A 33 2.50 4.98 -6.04
C ASP A 33 3.39 5.80 -7.00
N ARG A 34 3.68 7.03 -6.66
CA ARG A 34 4.45 7.95 -7.54
C ARG A 34 5.93 7.59 -7.65
N THR A 35 6.53 7.04 -6.60
CA THR A 35 7.93 6.59 -6.64
C THR A 35 8.11 5.25 -7.35
N GLY A 36 7.01 4.55 -7.63
CA GLY A 36 7.04 3.22 -8.22
C GLY A 36 7.18 2.09 -7.21
N LEU A 37 7.14 2.38 -5.91
CA LEU A 37 7.29 1.35 -4.87
C LEU A 37 6.16 0.32 -4.95
N THR A 38 4.92 0.77 -5.12
CA THR A 38 3.77 -0.14 -5.22
C THR A 38 3.94 -1.14 -6.36
N GLY A 39 4.31 -0.67 -7.56
CA GLY A 39 4.55 -1.54 -8.71
C GLY A 39 5.74 -2.47 -8.51
N ALA A 40 6.81 -1.97 -7.89
CA ALA A 40 8.00 -2.78 -7.60
C ALA A 40 7.68 -3.91 -6.61
N LEU A 41 6.86 -3.63 -5.59
CA LEU A 41 6.41 -4.65 -4.64
C LEU A 41 5.48 -5.66 -5.31
N SER A 42 4.57 -5.21 -6.18
CA SER A 42 3.72 -6.11 -6.96
C SER A 42 4.55 -7.11 -7.77
N GLY A 43 5.61 -6.64 -8.41
CA GLY A 43 6.53 -7.50 -9.15
C GLY A 43 7.28 -8.47 -8.25
N ALA A 44 7.73 -8.01 -7.08
CA ALA A 44 8.51 -8.82 -6.14
C ALA A 44 7.73 -10.02 -5.59
N VAL A 45 6.41 -9.87 -5.41
CA VAL A 45 5.56 -10.90 -4.82
C VAL A 45 4.66 -11.60 -5.85
N ARG A 46 4.89 -11.35 -7.13
CA ARG A 46 4.11 -11.97 -8.20
C ARG A 46 4.24 -13.48 -8.15
N ARG A 47 3.11 -14.17 -8.32
CA ARG A 47 3.05 -15.62 -8.45
C ARG A 47 2.58 -16.00 -9.83
N ARG A 48 3.27 -16.94 -10.43
CA ARG A 48 2.95 -17.45 -11.77
C ARG A 48 1.56 -18.10 -11.78
N GLY A 49 0.75 -17.72 -12.76
CA GLY A 49 -0.60 -18.28 -12.92
C GLY A 49 -1.62 -17.82 -11.91
N PHE A 50 -1.30 -16.77 -11.12
CA PHE A 50 -2.20 -16.23 -10.12
C PHE A 50 -2.43 -14.74 -10.34
N THR A 51 -3.70 -14.35 -10.47
CA THR A 51 -4.12 -12.95 -10.60
C THR A 51 -5.02 -12.61 -9.42
N PRO A 52 -4.52 -11.90 -8.41
CA PRO A 52 -5.33 -11.56 -7.24
C PRO A 52 -6.34 -10.46 -7.56
N VAL A 53 -7.47 -10.47 -6.85
CA VAL A 53 -8.48 -9.40 -6.92
C VAL A 53 -7.89 -8.08 -6.40
N HIS A 54 -7.18 -8.14 -5.28
CA HIS A 54 -6.39 -7.02 -4.76
C HIS A 54 -4.92 -7.25 -5.09
N ASP A 55 -4.33 -6.31 -5.82
CA ASP A 55 -2.91 -6.35 -6.13
C ASP A 55 -2.08 -6.49 -4.85
N ARG A 56 -1.18 -7.47 -4.81
CA ARG A 56 -0.42 -7.78 -3.60
C ARG A 56 0.55 -6.68 -3.19
N GLY A 57 1.14 -5.96 -4.15
CA GLY A 57 1.97 -4.79 -3.85
C GLY A 57 1.16 -3.70 -3.17
N ARG A 58 -0.06 -3.47 -3.62
CA ARG A 58 -1.00 -2.53 -3.01
C ARG A 58 -1.36 -2.95 -1.59
N VAL A 59 -1.62 -4.23 -1.37
CA VAL A 59 -1.93 -4.76 -0.03
C VAL A 59 -0.76 -4.51 0.93
N LEU A 60 0.46 -4.74 0.47
CA LEU A 60 1.66 -4.49 1.29
C LEU A 60 1.86 -3.00 1.59
N VAL A 61 1.63 -2.13 0.62
CA VAL A 61 1.70 -0.68 0.82
C VAL A 61 0.64 -0.22 1.83
N ASP A 62 -0.58 -0.70 1.70
CA ASP A 62 -1.65 -0.34 2.64
C ASP A 62 -1.32 -0.81 4.07
N ALA A 63 -0.75 -2.00 4.22
CA ALA A 63 -0.28 -2.48 5.51
C ALA A 63 0.83 -1.59 6.08
N ALA A 64 1.79 -1.20 5.26
CA ALA A 64 2.88 -0.31 5.68
C ALA A 64 2.36 1.08 6.09
N VAL A 65 1.43 1.64 5.35
CA VAL A 65 0.78 2.91 5.67
C VAL A 65 0.01 2.79 6.99
N CYS A 66 -0.71 1.70 7.18
CA CYS A 66 -1.44 1.41 8.42
C CYS A 66 -0.48 1.38 9.63
N ILE A 67 0.66 0.70 9.50
CA ILE A 67 1.68 0.64 10.56
C ILE A 67 2.25 2.03 10.84
N ALA A 68 2.57 2.78 9.80
CA ALA A 68 3.09 4.15 9.92
C ALA A 68 2.09 5.08 10.64
N ASP A 69 0.80 4.81 10.47
CA ASP A 69 -0.29 5.54 11.11
C ASP A 69 -0.63 5.05 12.53
N GLY A 70 0.15 4.12 13.07
CA GLY A 70 0.02 3.61 14.44
C GLY A 70 -0.69 2.27 14.57
N GLY A 71 -1.04 1.62 13.46
CA GLY A 71 -1.68 0.31 13.47
C GLY A 71 -0.75 -0.78 14.00
N ARG A 72 -1.30 -1.74 14.71
CA ARG A 72 -0.53 -2.83 15.36
C ARG A 72 -1.03 -4.23 15.02
N VAL A 73 -2.30 -4.35 14.65
CA VAL A 73 -2.95 -5.62 14.34
C VAL A 73 -3.62 -5.55 12.97
N LEU A 74 -3.90 -6.70 12.38
CA LEU A 74 -4.49 -6.79 11.04
C LEU A 74 -5.81 -6.03 10.92
N SER A 75 -6.63 -6.06 11.96
CA SER A 75 -7.93 -5.37 11.96
C SER A 75 -7.81 -3.84 11.90
N ASP A 76 -6.65 -3.28 12.21
CA ASP A 76 -6.42 -1.83 12.11
C ASP A 76 -6.46 -1.35 10.65
N LEU A 77 -6.34 -2.26 9.68
CA LEU A 77 -6.50 -1.95 8.26
C LEU A 77 -7.90 -1.40 7.94
N ALA A 78 -8.89 -1.67 8.80
CA ALA A 78 -10.23 -1.10 8.69
C ALA A 78 -10.22 0.44 8.67
N THR A 79 -9.27 1.07 9.34
CA THR A 79 -9.11 2.53 9.32
C THR A 79 -8.94 3.04 7.88
N LEU A 80 -8.17 2.34 7.06
CA LEU A 80 -7.98 2.68 5.66
C LEU A 80 -9.21 2.31 4.82
N ARG A 81 -9.81 1.14 5.06
CA ARG A 81 -11.02 0.70 4.36
C ARG A 81 -12.19 1.67 4.55
N ASP A 82 -12.34 2.20 5.74
CA ASP A 82 -13.42 3.13 6.08
C ASP A 82 -13.27 4.49 5.40
N GLN A 83 -12.10 4.74 4.82
CA GLN A 83 -11.81 5.98 4.09
C GLN A 83 -11.44 5.69 2.64
N ALA A 84 -12.30 4.94 1.96
CA ALA A 84 -12.09 4.54 0.57
C ALA A 84 -11.94 5.72 -0.39
N GLU A 85 -12.49 6.88 -0.08
CA GLU A 85 -12.31 8.11 -0.88
C GLU A 85 -10.85 8.55 -0.91
N LEU A 86 -10.10 8.34 0.18
CA LEU A 86 -8.68 8.71 0.29
C LEU A 86 -7.76 7.60 -0.23
N TYR A 87 -8.08 6.36 0.06
CA TYR A 87 -7.18 5.23 -0.18
C TYR A 87 -7.59 4.33 -1.35
N GLY A 88 -8.79 4.55 -1.90
CA GLY A 88 -9.37 3.64 -2.87
C GLY A 88 -9.76 2.30 -2.25
N PRO A 89 -9.96 1.26 -3.05
CA PRO A 89 -10.29 -0.06 -2.53
C PRO A 89 -9.16 -0.62 -1.68
N VAL A 90 -9.47 -0.99 -0.44
CA VAL A 90 -8.53 -1.59 0.52
C VAL A 90 -8.97 -3.02 0.81
N ALA A 91 -8.02 -3.94 0.83
CA ALA A 91 -8.27 -5.36 1.05
C ALA A 91 -8.82 -5.66 2.44
N SER A 92 -9.52 -6.78 2.57
CA SER A 92 -9.98 -7.28 3.87
C SER A 92 -8.80 -7.79 4.72
N ASP A 93 -9.04 -7.95 6.00
CA ASP A 93 -8.05 -8.52 6.93
C ASP A 93 -7.62 -9.92 6.48
N ALA A 94 -8.56 -10.73 6.01
CA ALA A 94 -8.28 -12.07 5.50
C ALA A 94 -7.37 -12.04 4.26
N THR A 95 -7.56 -11.07 3.37
CA THR A 95 -6.71 -10.91 2.19
C THR A 95 -5.31 -10.46 2.59
N LEU A 96 -5.18 -9.54 3.55
CA LEU A 96 -3.88 -9.14 4.09
C LEU A 96 -3.16 -10.34 4.71
N TRP A 97 -3.86 -11.12 5.50
CA TRP A 97 -3.29 -12.35 6.10
C TRP A 97 -2.73 -13.29 5.03
N ARG A 98 -3.52 -13.57 3.98
CA ARG A 98 -3.06 -14.43 2.87
C ARG A 98 -1.85 -13.84 2.15
N ALA A 99 -1.85 -12.53 1.92
CA ALA A 99 -0.73 -11.86 1.27
C ALA A 99 0.56 -12.02 2.09
N LEU A 100 0.47 -11.91 3.41
CA LEU A 100 1.63 -12.09 4.29
C LEU A 100 2.08 -13.55 4.33
N GLU A 101 1.16 -14.51 4.36
CA GLU A 101 1.49 -15.93 4.34
C GLU A 101 2.18 -16.37 3.04
N GLU A 102 1.89 -15.71 1.93
CA GLU A 102 2.51 -16.00 0.63
C GLU A 102 3.98 -15.58 0.56
N ILE A 103 4.45 -14.77 1.51
CA ILE A 103 5.82 -14.25 1.52
C ILE A 103 6.76 -15.25 2.17
N GLY A 104 7.57 -15.91 1.36
CA GLY A 104 8.69 -16.75 1.80
C GLY A 104 10.02 -16.01 1.66
N ASP A 105 11.12 -16.73 1.83
CA ASP A 105 12.47 -16.14 1.80
C ASP A 105 12.80 -15.50 0.46
N THR A 106 12.43 -16.13 -0.64
CA THR A 106 12.66 -15.58 -1.99
C THR A 106 11.92 -14.26 -2.17
N GLN A 107 10.67 -14.18 -1.74
CA GLN A 107 9.87 -12.96 -1.82
C GLN A 107 10.46 -11.86 -0.94
N ARG A 108 10.94 -12.18 0.26
CA ARG A 108 11.61 -11.22 1.14
C ARG A 108 12.84 -10.60 0.49
N GLU A 109 13.65 -11.40 -0.17
CA GLU A 109 14.84 -10.94 -0.90
C GLU A 109 14.44 -10.01 -2.05
N ARG A 110 13.41 -10.37 -2.81
CA ARG A 110 12.88 -9.55 -3.90
C ARG A 110 12.30 -8.22 -3.39
N ILE A 111 11.61 -8.25 -2.27
CA ILE A 111 11.07 -7.04 -1.61
C ILE A 111 12.23 -6.14 -1.18
N ALA A 112 13.27 -6.69 -0.57
CA ALA A 112 14.45 -5.93 -0.16
C ALA A 112 15.13 -5.26 -1.35
N SER A 113 15.28 -5.99 -2.45
CA SER A 113 15.86 -5.46 -3.70
C SER A 113 15.00 -4.37 -4.32
N ALA A 114 13.68 -4.56 -4.34
CA ALA A 114 12.72 -3.56 -4.84
C ALA A 114 12.81 -2.27 -4.03
N ARG A 115 12.80 -2.37 -2.72
CA ARG A 115 12.94 -1.21 -1.82
C ARG A 115 14.26 -0.47 -2.05
N ALA A 116 15.34 -1.20 -2.18
CA ALA A 116 16.66 -0.61 -2.42
C ALA A 116 16.71 0.17 -3.75
N ARG A 117 16.11 -0.37 -4.82
CA ARG A 117 16.02 0.31 -6.11
C ARG A 117 15.27 1.63 -6.01
N ILE A 118 14.13 1.61 -5.32
CA ILE A 118 13.30 2.81 -5.17
C ILE A 118 14.04 3.88 -4.36
N ARG A 119 14.67 3.50 -3.26
CA ARG A 119 15.47 4.44 -2.45
C ARG A 119 16.58 5.12 -3.25
N ARG A 120 17.18 4.43 -4.20
CA ARG A 120 18.22 5.03 -5.05
C ARG A 120 17.69 6.05 -6.06
N ARG A 121 16.39 6.02 -6.34
CA ARG A 121 15.74 6.97 -7.27
C ARG A 121 15.25 8.24 -6.57
N VAL A 122 15.06 8.15 -5.29
CA VAL A 122 14.58 9.24 -4.45
C VAL A 122 15.73 9.91 -3.75
#